data_5b1dd56a045d141424c9eaaa0ef5af85
#
_entry.id   5b1dd56a045d141424c9eaaa0ef5af85
#
_cell.length_a   1.000
_cell.length_b   1.000
_cell.length_c   1.000
_cell.angle_alpha   90.00
_cell.angle_beta   90.00
_cell.angle_gamma   90.00
#
_symmetry.space_group_name_H-M   'P 1'
#
loop_
_entity.id
_entity.type
_entity.pdbx_description
1 polymer ?
#
loop_
_entity_poly.entity_id
_entity_poly.type
_entity_poly.pdbx_seq_one_letter_code
_entity_poly.pdbx_strand_id
1 'polypeptide(L)'
;MDELWQNERNFWLKGIDFFEAQLARECLMALPGMGVLDRAQVLETLRDAPRWSEIEMHEERDAMIGNTVAVLAYRITGERDGAPPYRATCTSTYVLEDHRVWRMVQHQQTPAN
;
A
#
# COMPACT_ATOMS: atom_id res chain seq x y z
N MET A 1 -8.02 -3.65 13.63
CA MET A 1 -7.22 -4.06 12.48
C MET A 1 -7.97 -4.00 11.14
N ASP A 2 -9.29 -4.17 11.16
CA ASP A 2 -10.10 -4.11 9.94
C ASP A 2 -9.97 -2.79 9.19
N GLU A 3 -9.86 -1.67 9.92
CA GLU A 3 -9.65 -0.36 9.33
C GLU A 3 -8.36 -0.30 8.50
N LEU A 4 -7.28 -0.89 9.00
CA LEU A 4 -6.00 -0.89 8.29
C LEU A 4 -6.05 -1.77 7.04
N TRP A 5 -6.73 -2.92 7.12
CA TRP A 5 -6.91 -3.77 5.94
C TRP A 5 -7.76 -3.08 4.89
N GLN A 6 -8.79 -2.33 5.31
CA GLN A 6 -9.58 -1.56 4.35
C GLN A 6 -8.74 -0.45 3.71
N ASN A 7 -7.90 0.23 4.51
CA ASN A 7 -6.98 1.23 3.97
C ASN A 7 -6.00 0.60 2.98
N GLU A 8 -5.49 -0.58 3.30
CA GLU A 8 -4.57 -1.27 2.40
C GLU A 8 -5.23 -1.58 1.05
N ARG A 9 -6.48 -2.05 1.05
CA ARG A 9 -7.24 -2.26 -0.18
C ARG A 9 -7.41 -0.98 -0.96
N ASN A 10 -7.72 0.09 -0.26
CA ASN A 10 -7.91 1.40 -0.90
C ASN A 10 -6.65 1.93 -1.56
N PHE A 11 -5.47 1.64 -1.01
CA PHE A 11 -4.21 2.03 -1.65
C PHE A 11 -4.03 1.35 -3.02
N TRP A 12 -4.62 0.19 -3.23
CA TRP A 12 -4.58 -0.46 -4.54
C TRP A 12 -5.61 0.11 -5.50
N LEU A 13 -6.78 0.48 -5.01
CA LEU A 13 -7.94 0.81 -5.85
C LEU A 13 -8.12 2.30 -6.09
N LYS A 14 -7.75 3.15 -5.13
CA LYS A 14 -8.01 4.58 -5.21
C LYS A 14 -6.81 5.35 -5.75
N GLY A 15 -7.04 6.60 -6.14
CA GLY A 15 -6.05 7.43 -6.77
C GLY A 15 -5.30 8.36 -5.83
N ILE A 16 -4.71 9.39 -6.41
CA ILE A 16 -3.77 10.29 -5.75
C ILE A 16 -4.33 10.97 -4.50
N ASP A 17 -5.60 11.34 -4.51
CA ASP A 17 -6.20 12.04 -3.36
C ASP A 17 -6.19 11.18 -2.09
N PHE A 18 -6.45 9.89 -2.25
CA PHE A 18 -6.38 8.96 -1.13
C PHE A 18 -4.95 8.85 -0.60
N PHE A 19 -3.98 8.73 -1.51
CA PHE A 19 -2.57 8.65 -1.12
C PHE A 19 -2.12 9.91 -0.39
N GLU A 20 -2.50 11.09 -0.90
CA GLU A 20 -2.14 12.35 -0.23
C GLU A 20 -2.68 12.40 1.19
N ALA A 21 -3.89 11.91 1.40
CA ALA A 21 -4.53 11.94 2.71
C ALA A 21 -3.98 10.88 3.68
N GLN A 22 -3.50 9.74 3.17
CA GLN A 22 -3.19 8.60 4.01
C GLN A 22 -1.71 8.26 4.15
N LEU A 23 -0.85 8.79 3.29
CA LEU A 23 0.59 8.56 3.43
C LEU A 23 1.18 9.44 4.52
N ALA A 24 2.04 8.87 5.35
CA ALA A 24 2.85 9.66 6.26
C ALA A 24 3.82 10.52 5.46
N ARG A 25 4.24 11.63 6.06
CA ARG A 25 5.21 12.54 5.43
C ARG A 25 6.51 11.81 5.09
N GLU A 26 6.91 10.88 5.94
CA GLU A 26 8.17 10.15 5.84
C GLU A 26 8.05 8.83 5.05
N CYS A 27 6.92 8.60 4.39
CA CYS A 27 6.67 7.31 3.74
C CYS A 27 7.74 6.96 2.70
N LEU A 28 8.17 5.71 2.72
CA LEU A 28 9.06 5.14 1.71
C LEU A 28 8.41 3.90 1.12
N MET A 29 8.55 3.73 -0.18
CA MET A 29 8.08 2.53 -0.87
C MET A 29 9.18 1.93 -1.73
N ALA A 30 9.22 0.60 -1.76
CA ALA A 30 10.10 -0.14 -2.69
C ALA A 30 9.19 -0.85 -3.69
N LEU A 31 9.24 -0.42 -4.95
CA LEU A 31 8.32 -0.90 -5.98
C LEU A 31 9.08 -1.54 -7.14
N PRO A 32 8.56 -2.63 -7.71
CA PRO A 32 9.25 -3.32 -8.80
C PRO A 32 9.42 -2.43 -10.01
N GLY A 33 10.64 -2.42 -10.55
CA GLY A 33 10.97 -1.61 -11.73
C GLY A 33 11.17 -0.14 -11.46
N MET A 34 10.89 0.34 -10.25
CA MET A 34 10.95 1.75 -9.89
C MET A 34 11.98 2.07 -8.81
N GLY A 35 12.39 1.04 -8.03
CA GLY A 35 13.32 1.23 -6.92
C GLY A 35 12.66 1.76 -5.67
N VAL A 36 13.41 2.58 -4.92
CA VAL A 36 12.94 3.14 -3.66
C VAL A 36 12.46 4.56 -3.89
N LEU A 37 11.23 4.83 -3.49
CA LEU A 37 10.56 6.12 -3.72
C LEU A 37 10.16 6.74 -2.39
N ASP A 38 10.32 8.07 -2.29
CA ASP A 38 9.77 8.84 -1.18
C ASP A 38 8.31 9.24 -1.49
N ARG A 39 7.67 9.94 -0.56
CA ARG A 39 6.27 10.33 -0.70
C ARG A 39 6.02 11.13 -1.98
N ALA A 40 6.83 12.13 -2.24
CA ALA A 40 6.64 12.99 -3.42
C ALA A 40 6.76 12.18 -4.71
N GLN A 41 7.72 11.26 -4.77
CA GLN A 41 7.92 10.41 -5.94
C GLN A 41 6.76 9.43 -6.12
N VAL A 42 6.22 8.86 -5.03
CA VAL A 42 5.05 8.00 -5.11
C VAL A 42 3.87 8.77 -5.69
N LEU A 43 3.61 9.97 -5.18
CA LEU A 43 2.49 10.79 -5.67
C LEU A 43 2.67 11.13 -7.14
N GLU A 44 3.89 11.39 -7.59
CA GLU A 44 4.15 11.68 -9.00
C GLU A 44 3.79 10.50 -9.90
N THR A 45 4.06 9.26 -9.45
CA THR A 45 3.73 8.07 -10.26
C THR A 45 2.23 7.90 -10.45
N LEU A 46 1.41 8.49 -9.58
CA LEU A 46 -0.04 8.31 -9.62
C LEU A 46 -0.78 9.31 -10.51
N ARG A 47 -0.10 10.32 -11.00
CA ARG A 47 -0.75 11.37 -11.80
C ARG A 47 -1.42 10.82 -13.05
N ASP A 48 -0.74 9.92 -13.75
CA ASP A 48 -1.22 9.38 -15.03
C ASP A 48 -1.38 7.87 -15.02
N ALA A 49 -1.13 7.22 -13.89
CA ALA A 49 -1.17 5.76 -13.82
C ALA A 49 -2.60 5.26 -13.66
N PRO A 50 -3.04 4.29 -14.47
CA PRO A 50 -4.33 3.65 -14.24
C PRO A 50 -4.29 2.88 -12.94
N ARG A 51 -5.40 2.92 -12.18
CA ARG A 51 -5.49 2.16 -10.94
C ARG A 51 -5.99 0.75 -11.23
N TRP A 52 -5.84 -0.12 -10.24
CA TRP A 52 -6.32 -1.49 -10.35
C TRP A 52 -7.85 -1.50 -10.33
N SER A 53 -8.46 -2.32 -11.17
CA SER A 53 -9.92 -2.44 -11.22
C SER A 53 -10.43 -3.45 -10.21
N GLU A 54 -9.67 -4.51 -9.96
CA GLU A 54 -10.01 -5.55 -9.00
C GLU A 54 -8.76 -6.05 -8.31
N ILE A 55 -8.90 -6.40 -7.04
CA ILE A 55 -7.81 -7.03 -6.27
C ILE A 55 -8.36 -8.16 -5.43
N GLU A 56 -7.50 -9.15 -5.17
CA GLU A 56 -7.74 -10.19 -4.17
C GLU A 56 -6.54 -10.27 -3.26
N MET A 57 -6.78 -10.26 -1.97
CA MET A 57 -5.74 -10.43 -0.96
C MET A 57 -5.82 -11.82 -0.35
N HIS A 58 -4.66 -12.45 -0.24
CA HIS A 58 -4.53 -13.81 0.29
C HIS A 58 -3.47 -13.83 1.37
N GLU A 59 -3.57 -14.83 2.27
CA GLU A 59 -2.58 -15.02 3.33
C GLU A 59 -2.36 -13.76 4.15
N GLU A 60 -3.45 -13.06 4.45
CA GLU A 60 -3.39 -11.81 5.21
C GLU A 60 -2.93 -12.06 6.64
N ARG A 61 -1.84 -11.40 7.04
CA ARG A 61 -1.32 -11.46 8.40
C ARG A 61 -0.99 -10.06 8.87
N ASP A 62 -1.23 -9.82 10.14
CA ASP A 62 -0.92 -8.54 10.75
C ASP A 62 -0.27 -8.71 12.10
N ALA A 63 0.49 -7.69 12.50
CA ALA A 63 1.13 -7.64 13.82
C ALA A 63 1.04 -6.21 14.35
N MET A 64 0.66 -6.09 15.62
CA MET A 64 0.63 -4.79 16.29
C MET A 64 1.82 -4.73 17.23
N ILE A 65 2.62 -3.68 17.13
CA ILE A 65 3.79 -3.47 18.00
C ILE A 65 3.44 -2.33 18.94
N GLY A 66 3.28 -2.66 20.24
CA GLY A 66 2.72 -1.71 21.17
C GLY A 66 1.32 -1.32 20.70
N ASN A 67 0.99 -0.04 20.79
CA ASN A 67 -0.33 0.47 20.37
C ASN A 67 -0.23 1.43 19.19
N THR A 68 0.96 1.62 18.63
CA THR A 68 1.20 2.72 17.68
C THR A 68 1.81 2.29 16.36
N VAL A 69 2.18 1.03 16.19
CA VAL A 69 2.78 0.54 14.94
C VAL A 69 2.09 -0.75 14.55
N ALA A 70 1.69 -0.83 13.28
CA ALA A 70 1.08 -2.04 12.73
C ALA A 70 1.81 -2.45 11.47
N VAL A 71 2.03 -3.75 11.32
CA VAL A 71 2.65 -4.31 10.11
C VAL A 71 1.63 -5.27 9.47
N LEU A 72 1.39 -5.08 8.18
CA LEU A 72 0.54 -5.95 7.39
C LEU A 72 1.39 -6.68 6.35
N ALA A 73 1.12 -7.96 6.16
CA ALA A 73 1.80 -8.76 5.14
C ALA A 73 0.75 -9.63 4.44
N TYR A 74 0.86 -9.73 3.12
CA TYR A 74 -0.17 -10.46 2.35
C TYR A 74 0.35 -10.77 0.96
N ARG A 75 -0.42 -11.60 0.25
CA ARG A 75 -0.25 -11.80 -1.18
C ARG A 75 -1.39 -11.12 -1.89
N ILE A 76 -1.08 -10.52 -3.04
CA ILE A 76 -2.07 -9.78 -3.84
C ILE A 76 -2.14 -10.38 -5.24
N THR A 77 -3.35 -10.42 -5.78
CA THR A 77 -3.57 -10.60 -7.21
C THR A 77 -4.38 -9.39 -7.65
N GLY A 78 -3.86 -8.63 -8.60
CA GLY A 78 -4.52 -7.43 -9.11
C GLY A 78 -4.80 -7.54 -10.58
N GLU A 79 -5.90 -6.94 -11.02
CA GLU A 79 -6.31 -6.91 -12.41
C GLU A 79 -6.62 -5.48 -12.84
N ARG A 80 -6.27 -5.17 -14.08
CA ARG A 80 -6.68 -3.93 -14.75
C ARG A 80 -6.85 -4.21 -16.23
N ASP A 81 -7.68 -3.39 -16.88
CA ASP A 81 -8.02 -3.58 -18.26
C ASP A 81 -6.79 -3.56 -19.16
N GLY A 82 -6.72 -4.53 -20.08
CA GLY A 82 -5.67 -4.59 -21.08
C GLY A 82 -4.32 -5.07 -20.60
N ALA A 83 -4.22 -5.60 -19.38
CA ALA A 83 -2.97 -6.10 -18.83
C ALA A 83 -3.13 -7.48 -18.23
N PRO A 84 -2.06 -8.31 -18.21
CA PRO A 84 -2.12 -9.58 -17.51
C PRO A 84 -2.23 -9.37 -16.00
N PRO A 85 -2.77 -10.34 -15.25
CA PRO A 85 -2.86 -10.24 -13.80
C PRO A 85 -1.48 -10.02 -13.17
N TYR A 86 -1.45 -9.19 -12.14
CA TYR A 86 -0.24 -8.91 -11.37
C TYR A 86 -0.31 -9.64 -10.03
N ARG A 87 0.75 -10.36 -9.68
CA ARG A 87 0.85 -11.06 -8.40
C ARG A 87 2.09 -10.64 -7.66
N ALA A 88 1.95 -10.43 -6.36
CA ALA A 88 3.07 -9.99 -5.53
C ALA A 88 2.86 -10.40 -4.08
N THR A 89 3.98 -10.49 -3.35
CA THR A 89 3.98 -10.57 -1.89
C THR A 89 4.33 -9.19 -1.38
N CYS A 90 3.53 -8.68 -0.44
CA CYS A 90 3.61 -7.28 -0.03
C CYS A 90 3.69 -7.15 1.49
N THR A 91 4.36 -6.08 1.92
CA THR A 91 4.28 -5.65 3.33
C THR A 91 4.00 -4.15 3.38
N SER A 92 3.32 -3.74 4.44
CA SER A 92 3.08 -2.34 4.72
C SER A 92 3.20 -2.09 6.21
N THR A 93 3.71 -0.92 6.56
CA THR A 93 3.82 -0.51 7.95
C THR A 93 3.05 0.78 8.15
N TYR A 94 2.24 0.81 9.20
CA TYR A 94 1.43 1.96 9.59
C TYR A 94 1.86 2.44 10.96
N VAL A 95 1.78 3.75 11.17
CA VAL A 95 2.07 4.38 12.45
C VAL A 95 0.87 5.22 12.85
N LEU A 96 0.50 5.17 14.14
CA LEU A 96 -0.57 5.97 14.70
C LEU A 96 -0.01 7.35 15.06
N GLU A 97 -0.44 8.37 14.34
CA GLU A 97 -0.01 9.75 14.57
C GLU A 97 -0.94 10.45 15.55
N ASP A 98 -0.36 11.18 16.49
CA ASP A 98 -1.11 11.97 17.49
C ASP A 98 -2.17 11.16 18.22
N HIS A 99 -1.92 9.84 18.38
CA HIS A 99 -2.84 8.90 19.04
C HIS A 99 -4.23 8.84 18.38
N ARG A 100 -4.35 9.27 17.12
CA ARG A 100 -5.67 9.40 16.48
C ARG A 100 -5.77 8.85 15.05
N VAL A 101 -4.72 9.00 14.25
CA VAL A 101 -4.81 8.70 12.82
C VAL A 101 -3.68 7.78 12.39
N TRP A 102 -4.04 6.68 11.73
CA TRP A 102 -3.06 5.76 11.15
C TRP A 102 -2.57 6.30 9.81
N ARG A 103 -1.24 6.30 9.62
CA ARG A 103 -0.63 6.70 8.35
C ARG A 103 0.32 5.60 7.89
N MET A 104 0.35 5.34 6.58
CA MET A 104 1.32 4.39 6.03
C MET A 104 2.70 5.04 5.96
N VAL A 105 3.69 4.37 6.53
CA VAL A 105 5.09 4.84 6.51
C VAL A 105 5.98 3.99 5.61
N GLN A 106 5.54 2.80 5.21
CA GLN A 106 6.34 1.90 4.38
C GLN A 106 5.44 0.96 3.61
N HIS A 107 5.81 0.68 2.37
CA HIS A 107 5.15 -0.34 1.55
C HIS A 107 6.17 -0.92 0.58
N GLN A 108 6.15 -2.23 0.39
CA GLN A 108 6.98 -2.86 -0.63
C GLN A 108 6.19 -3.95 -1.34
N GLN A 109 6.56 -4.20 -2.59
CA GLN A 109 5.98 -5.26 -3.40
C GLN A 109 7.10 -6.09 -3.97
N THR A 110 6.97 -7.41 -3.85
CA THR A 110 7.87 -8.35 -4.49
C THR A 110 7.05 -9.20 -5.46
N PRO A 111 7.23 -9.00 -6.77
CA PRO A 111 6.46 -9.77 -7.74
C PRO A 111 6.64 -11.27 -7.54
N ALA A 112 5.55 -12.01 -7.69
CA ALA A 112 5.53 -13.46 -7.53
C ALA A 112 5.06 -14.10 -8.83
N ASN A 113 5.59 -15.26 -9.11
CA ASN A 113 5.21 -16.05 -10.29
C ASN A 113 3.97 -16.88 -10.02
#